data_6d80a939961b02e6567b78826fb8472b
#
_entry.id   6d80a939961b02e6567b78826fb8472b
#
_cell.length_a   1.000
_cell.length_b   1.000
_cell.length_c   1.000
_cell.angle_alpha   90.00
_cell.angle_beta   90.00
_cell.angle_gamma   90.00
#
_symmetry.space_group_name_H-M   'P 1'
#
loop_
_entity.id
_entity.type
_entity.pdbx_description
1 polymer ?
#
loop_
_entity_poly.entity_id
_entity_poly.type
_entity_poly.pdbx_seq_one_letter_code
_entity_poly.pdbx_strand_id
1 'polypeptide(L)'
;LIDHLHLSEEDIEVYETEHQTSCATVLMIDISHSMILYGEDRITPAKKVGLALSELIITKFPKDQLYVITFGDEAKLITVSELPFLEVGPFHTNTRDGLRLARRLLKRSGNVNKQIFMVTDGKPSAMFEDSGRLYKNSFGLDPKIINKTLDEAEACRREKITISTFMVAQDPYLINFVEELTKANHGRAYYSGLNDLGQFVFVDYVRNRRKRYPGSRD
;
A
#
# COMPACT_ATOMS: atom_id res chain seq x y z
N LEU A 1 40.99 16.59 -47.20
CA LEU A 1 40.77 17.58 -46.12
C LEU A 1 39.70 17.02 -45.23
N ILE A 2 40.13 16.42 -44.08
CA ILE A 2 39.24 15.98 -43.03
C ILE A 2 39.22 17.13 -42.02
N ASP A 3 38.12 17.90 -42.00
CA ASP A 3 37.90 18.92 -40.99
C ASP A 3 37.79 18.22 -39.64
N HIS A 4 38.69 18.59 -38.73
CA HIS A 4 38.63 18.17 -37.35
C HIS A 4 37.42 18.83 -36.68
N LEU A 5 36.38 18.04 -36.40
CA LEU A 5 35.25 18.46 -35.58
C LEU A 5 35.79 18.68 -34.15
N HIS A 6 35.91 19.96 -33.76
CA HIS A 6 36.18 20.29 -32.36
C HIS A 6 34.87 20.27 -31.59
N LEU A 7 34.59 19.13 -30.94
CA LEU A 7 33.50 19.04 -29.98
C LEU A 7 34.00 19.57 -28.64
N SER A 8 33.33 20.61 -28.12
CA SER A 8 33.53 21.09 -26.75
C SER A 8 32.55 20.39 -25.80
N GLU A 9 32.83 20.41 -24.49
CA GLU A 9 31.88 19.88 -23.49
C GLU A 9 30.51 20.56 -23.53
N GLU A 10 30.44 21.80 -24.04
CA GLU A 10 29.21 22.58 -24.22
C GLU A 10 28.35 22.09 -25.40
N ASP A 11 28.91 21.32 -26.33
CA ASP A 11 28.20 20.73 -27.46
C ASP A 11 27.55 19.40 -27.16
N ILE A 12 27.69 18.89 -25.91
CA ILE A 12 27.11 17.62 -25.47
C ILE A 12 25.79 17.90 -24.75
N GLU A 13 24.68 17.87 -25.46
CA GLU A 13 23.36 17.77 -24.84
C GLU A 13 23.13 16.34 -24.35
N VAL A 14 23.20 16.14 -23.03
CA VAL A 14 22.81 14.87 -22.41
C VAL A 14 21.29 14.85 -22.30
N TYR A 15 20.63 14.18 -23.22
CA TYR A 15 19.21 13.83 -23.04
C TYR A 15 19.12 12.75 -21.94
N GLU A 16 18.91 13.16 -20.71
CA GLU A 16 18.39 12.26 -19.70
C GLU A 16 16.96 11.87 -20.10
N THR A 17 16.82 10.75 -20.77
CA THR A 17 15.54 10.08 -20.87
C THR A 17 15.16 9.68 -19.46
N GLU A 18 14.31 10.47 -18.77
CA GLU A 18 13.59 10.00 -17.61
C GLU A 18 12.81 8.76 -18.08
N HIS A 19 13.40 7.59 -17.87
CA HIS A 19 12.65 6.35 -17.94
C HIS A 19 11.60 6.45 -16.83
N GLN A 20 10.41 6.96 -17.17
CA GLN A 20 9.28 6.97 -16.28
C GLN A 20 8.95 5.53 -15.96
N THR A 21 9.59 5.01 -14.91
CA THR A 21 9.33 3.66 -14.41
C THR A 21 7.88 3.61 -13.96
N SER A 22 7.09 2.78 -14.64
CA SER A 22 5.69 2.60 -14.26
C SER A 22 5.58 1.93 -12.90
N CYS A 23 4.61 2.35 -12.11
CA CYS A 23 4.32 1.85 -10.78
C CYS A 23 2.95 1.16 -10.75
N ALA A 24 2.85 0.03 -10.07
CA ALA A 24 1.57 -0.57 -9.70
C ALA A 24 1.36 -0.41 -8.19
N THR A 25 0.26 0.20 -7.82
CA THR A 25 -0.12 0.44 -6.44
C THR A 25 -1.41 -0.30 -6.11
N VAL A 26 -1.44 -1.01 -4.99
CA VAL A 26 -2.69 -1.48 -4.39
C VAL A 26 -2.97 -0.61 -3.17
N LEU A 27 -4.11 0.06 -3.17
CA LEU A 27 -4.67 0.72 -1.99
C LEU A 27 -5.57 -0.27 -1.26
N MET A 28 -5.17 -0.64 -0.04
CA MET A 28 -5.94 -1.51 0.87
C MET A 28 -6.64 -0.64 1.90
N ILE A 29 -7.96 -0.73 1.97
CA ILE A 29 -8.79 0.01 2.94
C ILE A 29 -9.45 -0.98 3.90
N ASP A 30 -9.16 -0.81 5.17
CA ASP A 30 -9.81 -1.54 6.25
C ASP A 30 -11.29 -1.11 6.35
N ILE A 31 -12.21 -2.08 6.34
CA ILE A 31 -13.64 -1.87 6.55
C ILE A 31 -14.16 -2.64 7.77
N SER A 32 -13.26 -3.03 8.66
CA SER A 32 -13.60 -3.71 9.91
C SER A 32 -14.32 -2.77 10.88
N HIS A 33 -14.98 -3.35 11.86
CA HIS A 33 -15.84 -2.62 12.79
C HIS A 33 -15.13 -1.49 13.55
N SER A 34 -13.84 -1.61 13.80
CA SER A 34 -13.04 -0.58 14.48
C SER A 34 -13.02 0.76 13.75
N MET A 35 -13.17 0.77 12.42
CA MET A 35 -13.14 2.00 11.60
C MET A 35 -14.26 3.01 11.91
N ILE A 36 -15.25 2.64 12.73
CA ILE A 36 -16.35 3.52 13.21
C ILE A 36 -16.54 3.46 14.73
N LEU A 37 -15.64 2.79 15.47
CA LEU A 37 -15.76 2.69 16.91
C LEU A 37 -15.39 4.00 17.63
N TYR A 38 -15.89 4.16 18.85
CA TYR A 38 -15.59 5.26 19.75
C TYR A 38 -16.01 6.66 19.24
N GLY A 39 -17.00 6.73 18.32
CA GLY A 39 -17.51 8.00 17.80
C GLY A 39 -16.60 8.68 16.78
N GLU A 40 -15.52 8.04 16.35
CA GLU A 40 -14.63 8.53 15.32
C GLU A 40 -14.99 7.89 13.96
N ASP A 41 -15.14 8.72 12.95
CA ASP A 41 -15.33 8.30 11.57
C ASP A 41 -13.97 8.24 10.87
N ARG A 42 -13.35 7.06 10.86
CA ARG A 42 -12.04 6.81 10.24
C ARG A 42 -12.15 6.39 8.77
N ILE A 43 -13.33 5.90 8.37
CA ILE A 43 -13.55 5.45 6.99
C ILE A 43 -13.69 6.61 6.01
N THR A 44 -14.32 7.71 6.40
CA THR A 44 -14.49 8.88 5.51
C THR A 44 -13.16 9.51 5.08
N PRO A 45 -12.18 9.77 5.95
CA PRO A 45 -10.85 10.19 5.54
C PRO A 45 -10.15 9.19 4.61
N ALA A 46 -10.25 7.88 4.88
CA ALA A 46 -9.67 6.85 4.02
C ALA A 46 -10.27 6.86 2.60
N LYS A 47 -11.59 7.01 2.47
CA LYS A 47 -12.28 7.17 1.18
C LYS A 47 -11.80 8.40 0.42
N LYS A 48 -11.73 9.55 1.09
CA LYS A 48 -11.27 10.83 0.48
C LYS A 48 -9.86 10.70 -0.07
N VAL A 49 -8.95 10.09 0.70
CA VAL A 49 -7.58 9.86 0.26
C VAL A 49 -7.53 8.89 -0.92
N GLY A 50 -8.33 7.82 -0.88
CA GLY A 50 -8.43 6.88 -2.00
C GLY A 50 -8.88 7.54 -3.30
N LEU A 51 -9.90 8.38 -3.23
CA LEU A 51 -10.40 9.14 -4.39
C LEU A 51 -9.35 10.11 -4.93
N ALA A 52 -8.73 10.90 -4.06
CA ALA A 52 -7.72 11.87 -4.45
C ALA A 52 -6.45 11.21 -5.01
N LEU A 53 -6.01 10.07 -4.45
CA LEU A 53 -4.90 9.29 -5.00
C LEU A 53 -5.26 8.72 -6.39
N SER A 54 -6.49 8.26 -6.57
CA SER A 54 -6.98 7.75 -7.85
C SER A 54 -6.95 8.84 -8.92
N GLU A 55 -7.43 10.03 -8.60
CA GLU A 55 -7.42 11.18 -9.49
C GLU A 55 -5.99 11.61 -9.84
N LEU A 56 -5.10 11.66 -8.85
CA LEU A 56 -3.68 11.97 -9.06
C LEU A 56 -3.04 10.99 -10.04
N ILE A 57 -3.26 9.69 -9.86
CA ILE A 57 -2.66 8.67 -10.71
C ILE A 57 -3.21 8.78 -12.14
N ILE A 58 -4.52 8.87 -12.30
CA ILE A 58 -5.16 8.96 -13.62
C ILE A 58 -4.69 10.21 -14.37
N THR A 59 -4.56 11.35 -13.69
CA THR A 59 -4.27 12.63 -14.34
C THR A 59 -2.79 12.90 -14.55
N LYS A 60 -1.93 12.53 -13.62
CA LYS A 60 -0.50 12.85 -13.62
C LYS A 60 0.40 11.67 -13.99
N PHE A 61 -0.06 10.46 -13.81
CA PHE A 61 0.74 9.24 -14.00
C PHE A 61 -0.02 8.16 -14.80
N PRO A 62 -0.44 8.44 -16.04
CA PRO A 62 -1.33 7.55 -16.80
C PRO A 62 -0.74 6.17 -17.13
N LYS A 63 0.57 5.98 -16.97
CA LYS A 63 1.24 4.68 -17.12
C LYS A 63 1.24 3.85 -15.85
N ASP A 64 0.87 4.45 -14.70
CA ASP A 64 0.80 3.76 -13.43
C ASP A 64 -0.56 3.06 -13.29
N GLN A 65 -0.59 1.98 -12.52
CA GLN A 65 -1.79 1.21 -12.26
C GLN A 65 -2.19 1.34 -10.79
N LEU A 66 -3.48 1.55 -10.55
CA LEU A 66 -4.06 1.54 -9.21
C LEU A 66 -5.12 0.46 -9.12
N TYR A 67 -4.99 -0.38 -8.11
CA TYR A 67 -6.03 -1.30 -7.67
C TYR A 67 -6.51 -0.86 -6.30
N VAL A 68 -7.81 -0.92 -6.06
CA VAL A 68 -8.39 -0.64 -4.75
C VAL A 68 -9.00 -1.92 -4.20
N ILE A 69 -8.61 -2.30 -3.01
CA ILE A 69 -9.21 -3.43 -2.31
C ILE A 69 -9.72 -3.00 -0.94
N THR A 70 -10.80 -3.60 -0.52
CA THR A 70 -11.26 -3.54 0.88
C THR A 70 -10.92 -4.84 1.57
N PHE A 71 -10.72 -4.79 2.88
CA PHE A 71 -10.56 -5.97 3.70
C PHE A 71 -11.27 -5.82 5.05
N GLY A 72 -11.96 -6.86 5.42
CA GLY A 72 -12.66 -7.08 6.68
C GLY A 72 -12.49 -8.56 7.01
N ASP A 73 -13.57 -9.35 7.06
CA ASP A 73 -13.49 -10.81 7.18
C ASP A 73 -12.80 -11.45 5.95
N GLU A 74 -13.04 -10.90 4.78
CA GLU A 74 -12.41 -11.26 3.49
C GLU A 74 -11.96 -10.01 2.72
N ALA A 75 -11.07 -10.19 1.76
CA ALA A 75 -10.59 -9.11 0.90
C ALA A 75 -11.32 -9.12 -0.45
N LYS A 76 -11.70 -7.92 -0.94
CA LYS A 76 -12.41 -7.74 -2.21
C LYS A 76 -11.77 -6.65 -3.05
N LEU A 77 -11.58 -6.92 -4.33
CA LEU A 77 -11.25 -5.90 -5.31
C LEU A 77 -12.50 -5.08 -5.62
N ILE A 78 -12.36 -3.77 -5.57
CA ILE A 78 -13.44 -2.82 -5.90
C ILE A 78 -12.97 -1.84 -6.96
N THR A 79 -13.90 -1.18 -7.61
CA THR A 79 -13.64 -0.06 -8.52
C THR A 79 -13.51 1.24 -7.74
N VAL A 80 -12.84 2.24 -8.35
CA VAL A 80 -12.72 3.58 -7.74
C VAL A 80 -14.10 4.23 -7.56
N SER A 81 -15.06 3.93 -8.44
CA SER A 81 -16.43 4.43 -8.34
C SER A 81 -17.23 3.88 -7.15
N GLU A 82 -16.80 2.77 -6.58
CA GLU A 82 -17.42 2.20 -5.37
C GLU A 82 -16.88 2.83 -4.07
N LEU A 83 -15.72 3.51 -4.12
CA LEU A 83 -15.10 4.12 -2.93
C LEU A 83 -16.04 5.03 -2.12
N PRO A 84 -16.83 5.94 -2.72
CA PRO A 84 -17.73 6.79 -1.95
C PRO A 84 -18.79 6.03 -1.16
N PHE A 85 -19.17 4.85 -1.65
CA PHE A 85 -20.26 4.03 -1.11
C PHE A 85 -19.78 2.93 -0.16
N LEU A 86 -18.49 2.90 0.19
CA LEU A 86 -17.98 1.93 1.15
C LEU A 86 -18.67 2.07 2.50
N GLU A 87 -19.08 0.95 3.03
CA GLU A 87 -19.66 0.85 4.37
C GLU A 87 -18.77 -0.03 5.25
N VAL A 88 -18.65 0.36 6.50
CA VAL A 88 -18.01 -0.45 7.53
C VAL A 88 -19.01 -1.49 8.02
N GLY A 89 -18.58 -2.73 8.06
CA GLY A 89 -19.44 -3.82 8.54
C GLY A 89 -18.98 -4.36 9.90
N PRO A 90 -19.75 -5.30 10.47
CA PRO A 90 -19.37 -5.99 11.72
C PRO A 90 -18.26 -7.01 11.46
N PHE A 91 -17.25 -6.62 10.69
CA PHE A 91 -16.17 -7.49 10.25
C PHE A 91 -14.99 -7.44 11.20
N HIS A 92 -14.23 -8.53 11.23
CA HIS A 92 -12.90 -8.58 11.81
C HIS A 92 -11.86 -8.08 10.80
N THR A 93 -10.62 -7.92 11.24
CA THR A 93 -9.53 -7.42 10.40
C THR A 93 -8.69 -8.59 9.89
N ASN A 94 -8.93 -9.04 8.65
CA ASN A 94 -8.17 -10.09 7.97
C ASN A 94 -7.10 -9.48 7.06
N THR A 95 -6.08 -8.90 7.66
CA THR A 95 -4.95 -8.27 6.96
C THR A 95 -4.22 -9.27 6.05
N ARG A 96 -4.11 -10.54 6.47
CA ARG A 96 -3.48 -11.60 5.67
C ARG A 96 -4.16 -11.78 4.32
N ASP A 97 -5.48 -11.86 4.29
CA ASP A 97 -6.22 -12.04 3.03
C ASP A 97 -6.09 -10.82 2.12
N GLY A 98 -6.12 -9.61 2.72
CA GLY A 98 -5.83 -8.37 2.02
C GLY A 98 -4.47 -8.39 1.33
N LEU A 99 -3.40 -8.72 2.06
CA LEU A 99 -2.05 -8.81 1.51
C LEU A 99 -1.93 -9.90 0.42
N ARG A 100 -2.58 -11.05 0.58
CA ARG A 100 -2.63 -12.12 -0.43
C ARG A 100 -3.29 -11.67 -1.72
N LEU A 101 -4.42 -10.98 -1.64
CA LEU A 101 -5.11 -10.44 -2.80
C LEU A 101 -4.25 -9.36 -3.48
N ALA A 102 -3.71 -8.41 -2.71
CA ALA A 102 -2.84 -7.36 -3.21
C ALA A 102 -1.61 -7.93 -3.95
N ARG A 103 -0.92 -8.89 -3.34
CA ARG A 103 0.23 -9.56 -3.93
C ARG A 103 -0.12 -10.27 -5.24
N ARG A 104 -1.27 -10.96 -5.31
CA ARG A 104 -1.73 -11.61 -6.55
C ARG A 104 -1.99 -10.61 -7.67
N LEU A 105 -2.58 -9.45 -7.37
CA LEU A 105 -2.82 -8.38 -8.35
C LEU A 105 -1.50 -7.80 -8.85
N LEU A 106 -0.59 -7.45 -7.94
CA LEU A 106 0.70 -6.87 -8.27
C LEU A 106 1.63 -7.85 -9.01
N LYS A 107 1.51 -9.15 -8.75
CA LYS A 107 2.27 -10.17 -9.49
C LYS A 107 1.89 -10.23 -10.97
N ARG A 108 0.61 -9.98 -11.27
CA ARG A 108 0.08 -9.98 -12.65
C ARG A 108 0.35 -8.67 -13.38
N SER A 109 0.66 -7.59 -12.66
CA SER A 109 1.00 -6.31 -13.29
C SER A 109 2.39 -6.41 -13.93
N GLY A 110 2.56 -5.83 -15.11
CA GLY A 110 3.86 -5.73 -15.79
C GLY A 110 4.77 -4.62 -15.27
N ASN A 111 4.34 -3.89 -14.22
CA ASN A 111 5.05 -2.72 -13.70
C ASN A 111 6.30 -3.13 -12.92
N VAL A 112 7.34 -2.31 -13.04
CA VAL A 112 8.64 -2.54 -12.36
C VAL A 112 8.53 -2.24 -10.86
N ASN A 113 7.94 -1.11 -10.52
CA ASN A 113 7.73 -0.72 -9.13
C ASN A 113 6.36 -1.21 -8.64
N LYS A 114 6.36 -1.87 -7.49
CA LYS A 114 5.17 -2.47 -6.90
C LYS A 114 5.05 -2.06 -5.44
N GLN A 115 3.89 -1.58 -5.04
CA GLN A 115 3.67 -1.14 -3.67
C GLN A 115 2.25 -1.40 -3.19
N ILE A 116 2.11 -1.52 -1.89
CA ILE A 116 0.84 -1.63 -1.18
C ILE A 116 0.76 -0.45 -0.23
N PHE A 117 -0.33 0.29 -0.28
CA PHE A 117 -0.71 1.28 0.71
C PHE A 117 -1.85 0.70 1.53
N MET A 118 -1.61 0.48 2.80
CA MET A 118 -2.59 -0.09 3.72
C MET A 118 -3.05 0.97 4.70
N VAL A 119 -4.35 1.27 4.69
CA VAL A 119 -5.00 2.17 5.65
C VAL A 119 -5.79 1.30 6.62
N THR A 120 -5.44 1.35 7.90
CA THR A 120 -6.05 0.53 8.95
C THR A 120 -6.03 1.23 10.31
N ASP A 121 -6.98 0.91 11.15
CA ASP A 121 -7.04 1.33 12.55
C ASP A 121 -7.01 0.16 13.52
N GLY A 122 -6.95 -1.07 12.99
CA GLY A 122 -7.10 -2.30 13.74
C GLY A 122 -5.93 -3.27 13.61
N LYS A 123 -5.70 -4.02 14.70
CA LYS A 123 -4.83 -5.19 14.70
C LYS A 123 -5.49 -6.35 13.94
N PRO A 124 -4.73 -7.22 13.29
CA PRO A 124 -5.28 -8.43 12.68
C PRO A 124 -6.01 -9.29 13.72
N SER A 125 -7.24 -9.63 13.44
CA SER A 125 -8.12 -10.39 14.33
C SER A 125 -8.82 -11.56 13.64
N ALA A 126 -8.58 -11.75 12.34
CA ALA A 126 -9.09 -12.88 11.57
C ALA A 126 -8.08 -13.37 10.52
N MET A 127 -8.22 -14.63 10.12
CA MET A 127 -7.53 -15.22 8.97
C MET A 127 -8.29 -16.44 8.45
N PHE A 128 -8.12 -16.76 7.17
CA PHE A 128 -8.55 -18.06 6.64
C PHE A 128 -7.53 -19.14 7.00
N GLU A 129 -8.02 -20.25 7.55
CA GLU A 129 -7.25 -21.47 7.71
C GLU A 129 -7.06 -22.20 6.37
N ASP A 130 -6.19 -23.20 6.33
CA ASP A 130 -5.95 -23.99 5.11
C ASP A 130 -7.20 -24.78 4.69
N SER A 131 -8.11 -25.06 5.63
CA SER A 131 -9.43 -25.64 5.39
C SER A 131 -10.41 -24.69 4.67
N GLY A 132 -10.07 -23.41 4.51
CA GLY A 132 -10.97 -22.37 4.01
C GLY A 132 -11.89 -21.78 5.09
N ARG A 133 -11.83 -22.29 6.32
CA ARG A 133 -12.63 -21.76 7.43
C ARG A 133 -12.04 -20.45 7.94
N LEU A 134 -12.89 -19.45 8.21
CA LEU A 134 -12.50 -18.21 8.83
C LEU A 134 -12.28 -18.42 10.34
N TYR A 135 -11.03 -18.28 10.78
CA TYR A 135 -10.64 -18.24 12.19
C TYR A 135 -10.64 -16.81 12.68
N LYS A 136 -11.25 -16.55 13.84
CA LYS A 136 -11.40 -15.22 14.44
C LYS A 136 -10.93 -15.24 15.89
N ASN A 137 -10.21 -14.18 16.29
CA ASN A 137 -9.86 -13.93 17.68
C ASN A 137 -9.78 -12.41 17.92
N SER A 138 -10.73 -11.89 18.68
CA SER A 138 -10.81 -10.46 19.03
C SER A 138 -10.02 -10.08 20.28
N PHE A 139 -9.50 -11.07 21.02
CA PHE A 139 -8.81 -10.85 22.30
C PHE A 139 -7.30 -10.71 22.08
N GLY A 140 -6.79 -9.50 22.24
CA GLY A 140 -5.35 -9.22 22.16
C GLY A 140 -4.74 -9.48 20.76
N LEU A 141 -3.43 -9.71 20.73
CA LEU A 141 -2.71 -10.18 19.55
C LEU A 141 -2.66 -11.71 19.57
N ASP A 142 -3.25 -12.35 18.58
CA ASP A 142 -3.19 -13.81 18.42
C ASP A 142 -1.93 -14.19 17.63
N PRO A 143 -0.98 -14.92 18.22
CA PRO A 143 0.28 -15.29 17.56
C PRO A 143 0.06 -16.06 16.25
N LYS A 144 -1.01 -16.87 16.15
CA LYS A 144 -1.32 -17.61 14.93
C LYS A 144 -1.70 -16.68 13.78
N ILE A 145 -2.56 -15.68 14.05
CA ILE A 145 -2.97 -14.68 13.07
C ILE A 145 -1.79 -13.79 12.69
N ILE A 146 -1.06 -13.31 13.69
CA ILE A 146 0.09 -12.41 13.49
C ILE A 146 1.17 -13.08 12.64
N ASN A 147 1.65 -14.27 13.04
CA ASN A 147 2.71 -14.97 12.31
C ASN A 147 2.32 -15.24 10.86
N LYS A 148 1.08 -15.68 10.61
CA LYS A 148 0.59 -15.92 9.25
C LYS A 148 0.45 -14.65 8.42
N THR A 149 0.19 -13.52 9.05
CA THR A 149 0.15 -12.21 8.39
C THR A 149 1.58 -11.73 8.06
N LEU A 150 2.53 -11.92 8.98
CA LEU A 150 3.93 -11.61 8.77
C LEU A 150 4.57 -12.49 7.67
N ASP A 151 4.23 -13.78 7.62
CA ASP A 151 4.64 -14.69 6.52
C ASP A 151 4.24 -14.11 5.15
N GLU A 152 3.04 -13.53 5.04
CA GLU A 152 2.56 -12.92 3.80
C GLU A 152 3.26 -11.59 3.49
N ALA A 153 3.58 -10.80 4.52
CA ALA A 153 4.39 -9.59 4.35
C ALA A 153 5.80 -9.89 3.85
N GLU A 154 6.42 -10.96 4.37
CA GLU A 154 7.71 -11.44 3.85
C GLU A 154 7.60 -11.96 2.41
N ALA A 155 6.49 -12.63 2.06
CA ALA A 155 6.25 -13.05 0.68
C ALA A 155 6.15 -11.84 -0.26
N CYS A 156 5.51 -10.75 0.17
CA CYS A 156 5.51 -9.47 -0.56
C CYS A 156 6.94 -8.94 -0.74
N ARG A 157 7.77 -8.94 0.32
CA ARG A 157 9.17 -8.52 0.25
C ARG A 157 9.96 -9.32 -0.78
N ARG A 158 9.85 -10.66 -0.75
CA ARG A 158 10.53 -11.54 -1.71
C ARG A 158 10.13 -11.23 -3.16
N GLU A 159 8.92 -10.76 -3.40
CA GLU A 159 8.43 -10.32 -4.72
C GLU A 159 8.70 -8.83 -4.99
N LYS A 160 9.53 -8.17 -4.17
CA LYS A 160 9.91 -6.74 -4.27
C LYS A 160 8.71 -5.79 -4.17
N ILE A 161 7.69 -6.18 -3.42
CA ILE A 161 6.51 -5.36 -3.13
C ILE A 161 6.74 -4.68 -1.79
N THR A 162 6.75 -3.35 -1.76
CA THR A 162 6.89 -2.56 -0.54
C THR A 162 5.53 -2.28 0.07
N ILE A 163 5.39 -2.44 1.38
CA ILE A 163 4.17 -2.11 2.13
C ILE A 163 4.41 -0.80 2.88
N SER A 164 3.53 0.18 2.67
CA SER A 164 3.43 1.39 3.48
C SER A 164 2.13 1.35 4.26
N THR A 165 2.22 1.31 5.58
CA THR A 165 1.06 1.24 6.47
C THR A 165 0.76 2.62 7.04
N PHE A 166 -0.47 3.07 6.86
CA PHE A 166 -1.00 4.32 7.36
C PHE A 166 -1.98 3.99 8.48
N MET A 167 -1.55 4.23 9.71
CA MET A 167 -2.37 3.98 10.89
C MET A 167 -3.22 5.21 11.20
N VAL A 168 -4.51 5.00 11.31
CA VAL A 168 -5.49 6.04 11.63
C VAL A 168 -5.99 5.95 13.09
N ALA A 169 -5.32 5.15 13.91
CA ALA A 169 -5.57 5.00 15.35
C ALA A 169 -4.26 4.86 16.12
N GLN A 170 -4.29 5.20 17.40
CA GLN A 170 -3.15 5.06 18.33
C GLN A 170 -3.44 3.95 19.35
N ASP A 171 -3.51 2.72 18.89
CA ASP A 171 -3.65 1.55 19.73
C ASP A 171 -2.27 0.87 19.93
N PRO A 172 -1.82 0.58 21.16
CA PRO A 172 -0.51 -0.03 21.41
C PRO A 172 -0.33 -1.40 20.73
N TYR A 173 -1.38 -2.19 20.62
CA TYR A 173 -1.32 -3.49 19.94
C TYR A 173 -1.18 -3.33 18.44
N LEU A 174 -1.85 -2.32 17.85
CA LEU A 174 -1.69 -1.97 16.44
C LEU A 174 -0.27 -1.50 16.17
N ILE A 175 0.27 -0.61 17.01
CA ILE A 175 1.64 -0.08 16.88
C ILE A 175 2.64 -1.24 16.86
N ASN A 176 2.60 -2.15 17.83
CA ASN A 176 3.49 -3.31 17.90
C ASN A 176 3.38 -4.19 16.65
N PHE A 177 2.15 -4.49 16.21
CA PHE A 177 1.94 -5.27 14.99
C PHE A 177 2.53 -4.60 13.75
N VAL A 178 2.30 -3.29 13.60
CA VAL A 178 2.78 -2.55 12.42
C VAL A 178 4.31 -2.42 12.43
N GLU A 179 4.94 -2.32 13.59
CA GLU A 179 6.41 -2.38 13.70
C GLU A 179 6.96 -3.73 13.23
N GLU A 180 6.36 -4.84 13.64
CA GLU A 180 6.74 -6.18 13.20
C GLU A 180 6.51 -6.35 11.69
N LEU A 181 5.37 -5.90 11.18
CA LEU A 181 5.06 -5.92 9.75
C LEU A 181 6.08 -5.12 8.93
N THR A 182 6.44 -3.93 9.42
CA THR A 182 7.43 -3.05 8.78
C THR A 182 8.81 -3.70 8.76
N LYS A 183 9.23 -4.36 9.85
CA LYS A 183 10.48 -5.13 9.90
C LYS A 183 10.45 -6.32 8.94
N ALA A 184 9.36 -7.08 8.89
CA ALA A 184 9.21 -8.26 8.03
C ALA A 184 9.26 -7.91 6.53
N ASN A 185 8.62 -6.82 6.13
CA ASN A 185 8.54 -6.38 4.74
C ASN A 185 9.69 -5.43 4.33
N HIS A 186 10.41 -4.80 5.27
CA HIS A 186 11.29 -3.63 5.05
C HIS A 186 10.51 -2.46 4.45
N GLY A 187 9.26 -2.32 4.86
CA GLY A 187 8.33 -1.30 4.42
C GLY A 187 8.42 -0.01 5.23
N ARG A 188 7.30 0.68 5.34
CA ARG A 188 7.18 1.94 6.08
C ARG A 188 5.90 1.96 6.90
N ALA A 189 5.94 2.68 8.03
CA ALA A 189 4.79 2.95 8.86
C ALA A 189 4.63 4.46 9.04
N TYR A 190 3.41 4.93 8.97
CA TYR A 190 3.04 6.31 9.20
C TYR A 190 1.96 6.36 10.27
N TYR A 191 2.25 7.10 11.32
CA TYR A 191 1.32 7.39 12.40
C TYR A 191 0.65 8.72 12.07
N SER A 192 -0.51 8.69 11.43
CA SER A 192 -1.18 9.90 10.99
C SER A 192 -2.46 10.15 11.79
N GLY A 193 -2.67 11.40 12.17
CA GLY A 193 -4.02 11.86 12.48
C GLY A 193 -4.90 11.77 11.22
N LEU A 194 -6.22 11.73 11.41
CA LEU A 194 -7.18 11.65 10.29
C LEU A 194 -7.02 12.80 9.28
N ASN A 195 -6.55 13.96 9.74
CA ASN A 195 -6.37 15.16 8.91
C ASN A 195 -5.11 15.11 8.03
N ASP A 196 -4.07 14.36 8.45
CA ASP A 196 -2.76 14.34 7.79
C ASP A 196 -2.57 13.14 6.86
N LEU A 197 -3.52 12.19 6.88
CA LEU A 197 -3.46 10.95 6.12
C LEU A 197 -3.15 11.20 4.63
N GLY A 198 -3.83 12.16 4.02
CA GLY A 198 -3.64 12.49 2.61
C GLY A 198 -2.21 12.94 2.30
N GLN A 199 -1.65 13.80 3.13
CA GLN A 199 -0.28 14.29 2.95
C GLN A 199 0.73 13.14 2.97
N PHE A 200 0.64 12.24 3.95
CA PHE A 200 1.54 11.10 4.05
C PHE A 200 1.42 10.15 2.84
N VAL A 201 0.21 9.83 2.42
CA VAL A 201 -0.03 8.95 1.26
C VAL A 201 0.55 9.54 -0.02
N PHE A 202 0.31 10.83 -0.28
CA PHE A 202 0.82 11.50 -1.49
C PHE A 202 2.34 11.64 -1.48
N VAL A 203 2.94 12.03 -0.36
CA VAL A 203 4.39 12.13 -0.23
C VAL A 203 5.05 10.78 -0.44
N ASP A 204 4.50 9.71 0.15
CA ASP A 204 5.04 8.36 -0.01
C ASP A 204 4.91 7.88 -1.46
N TYR A 205 3.76 8.12 -2.10
CA TYR A 205 3.54 7.76 -3.50
C TYR A 205 4.58 8.41 -4.43
N VAL A 206 4.77 9.72 -4.34
CA VAL A 206 5.71 10.46 -5.21
C VAL A 206 7.16 10.03 -4.97
N ARG A 207 7.56 9.85 -3.70
CA ARG A 207 8.94 9.42 -3.34
C ARG A 207 9.26 8.02 -3.85
N ASN A 208 8.34 7.08 -3.74
CA ASN A 208 8.61 5.68 -4.09
C ASN A 208 8.51 5.40 -5.58
N ARG A 209 7.76 6.19 -6.29
CA ARG A 209 7.70 6.13 -7.75
C ARG A 209 9.06 6.41 -8.40
N ARG A 210 9.90 7.23 -7.75
CA ARG A 210 11.22 7.65 -8.25
C ARG A 210 12.37 6.71 -7.84
N LYS A 211 12.14 5.49 -7.38
CA LYS A 211 13.24 4.57 -7.06
C LYS A 211 14.06 4.28 -8.32
N ARG A 212 15.29 4.83 -8.35
CA ARG A 212 16.30 4.57 -9.37
C ARG A 212 16.64 3.09 -9.42
N TYR A 213 16.88 2.58 -10.60
CA TYR A 213 17.53 1.29 -10.78
C TYR A 213 18.92 1.32 -10.09
N PRO A 214 19.33 0.26 -9.36
CA PRO A 214 20.71 0.14 -8.93
C PRO A 214 21.56 -0.15 -10.17
N GLY A 215 22.18 0.87 -10.72
CA GLY A 215 23.01 0.75 -11.93
C GLY A 215 23.36 2.07 -12.61
N SER A 216 22.68 3.19 -12.32
CA SER A 216 23.16 4.51 -12.73
C SER A 216 24.24 4.97 -11.76
N ARG A 217 25.51 4.85 -12.16
CA ARG A 217 26.64 5.52 -11.51
C ARG A 217 26.48 7.01 -11.75
N ASP A 218 26.63 7.80 -10.70
CA ASP A 218 26.88 9.25 -10.77
C ASP A 218 28.17 9.53 -11.54
#